data_7b85667c9caa99e9083af80811a3a4d4
#
_entry.id   7b85667c9caa99e9083af80811a3a4d4
#
_cell.length_a   1.000
_cell.length_b   1.000
_cell.length_c   1.000
_cell.angle_alpha   90.00
_cell.angle_beta   90.00
_cell.angle_gamma   90.00
#
_symmetry.space_group_name_H-M   'P 1'
#
loop_
_entity.id
_entity.type
_entity.pdbx_description
1 polymer ?
#
loop_
_entity_poly.entity_id
_entity_poly.type
_entity_poly.pdbx_seq_one_letter_code
_entity_poly.pdbx_strand_id
1 'polypeptide(L)'
;MAATESFRSDELTRQQVLAVDRQMLVILLVHIPVVGLLVPLGFDTFLFSILASVVVGAMALAGYFFLRGTRACSIVFATCLMLFSAVMIQAQMGRIEMHFHIFAVLALVIIYRDWLPVLVAAATIAVHHFLFTGLQMMETQIGEMPVIIFNHGASWGIAFLHAAFVVFEAGI
;
A
#
# COMPACT_ATOMS: atom_id res chain seq x y z
N MET A 1 23.16 21.63 30.52
CA MET A 1 23.25 21.82 29.07
C MET A 1 22.92 20.53 28.32
N ALA A 2 23.62 19.41 28.50
CA ALA A 2 23.37 18.16 27.77
C ALA A 2 21.91 17.64 27.88
N ALA A 3 21.28 17.65 29.05
CA ALA A 3 19.91 17.20 29.27
C ALA A 3 18.86 18.09 28.54
N THR A 4 19.12 19.39 28.43
CA THR A 4 18.21 20.34 27.74
C THR A 4 18.33 20.17 26.20
N GLU A 5 19.52 19.86 25.71
CA GLU A 5 19.76 19.59 24.28
C GLU A 5 19.16 18.25 23.86
N SER A 6 19.29 17.21 24.68
CA SER A 6 18.64 15.90 24.46
C SER A 6 17.12 16.04 24.38
N PHE A 7 16.51 16.71 25.37
CA PHE A 7 15.06 16.94 25.38
C PHE A 7 14.57 17.70 24.14
N ARG A 8 15.33 18.69 23.69
CA ARG A 8 15.00 19.48 22.49
C ARG A 8 15.11 18.64 21.20
N SER A 9 16.12 17.77 21.10
CA SER A 9 16.29 16.88 19.94
C SER A 9 15.16 15.85 19.84
N ASP A 10 14.73 15.28 20.98
CA ASP A 10 13.66 14.30 21.05
C ASP A 10 12.31 14.92 20.66
N GLU A 11 12.02 16.14 21.12
CA GLU A 11 10.81 16.86 20.77
C GLU A 11 10.77 17.24 19.28
N LEU A 12 11.88 17.68 18.70
CA LEU A 12 11.97 17.96 17.25
C LEU A 12 11.75 16.71 16.43
N THR A 13 12.31 15.58 16.83
CA THR A 13 12.11 14.28 16.15
C THR A 13 10.64 13.87 16.21
N ARG A 14 9.99 14.01 17.36
CA ARG A 14 8.57 13.70 17.53
C ARG A 14 7.67 14.57 16.66
N GLN A 15 7.94 15.89 16.61
CA GLN A 15 7.18 16.81 15.74
C GLN A 15 7.34 16.47 14.27
N GLN A 16 8.53 16.06 13.83
CA GLN A 16 8.77 15.61 12.46
C GLN A 16 7.94 14.35 12.13
N VAL A 17 7.94 13.34 13.00
CA VAL A 17 7.15 12.11 12.79
C VAL A 17 5.65 12.44 12.71
N LEU A 18 5.13 13.29 13.60
CA LEU A 18 3.72 13.71 13.55
C LEU A 18 3.36 14.47 12.27
N ALA A 19 4.29 15.29 11.75
CA ALA A 19 4.10 15.98 10.48
C ALA A 19 4.05 15.00 9.29
N VAL A 20 4.94 14.01 9.27
CA VAL A 20 4.96 12.94 8.26
C VAL A 20 3.68 12.11 8.32
N ASP A 21 3.24 11.69 9.51
CA ASP A 21 1.99 10.94 9.67
C ASP A 21 0.78 11.73 9.12
N ARG A 22 0.74 13.04 9.36
CA ARG A 22 -0.32 13.90 8.81
C ARG A 22 -0.27 13.96 7.29
N GLN A 23 0.90 14.12 6.70
CA GLN A 23 1.07 14.15 5.24
C GLN A 23 0.66 12.81 4.61
N MET A 24 1.10 11.70 5.18
CA MET A 24 0.76 10.36 4.71
C MET A 24 -0.73 10.07 4.84
N LEU A 25 -1.39 10.53 5.92
CA LEU A 25 -2.85 10.42 6.03
C LEU A 25 -3.55 11.17 4.90
N VAL A 26 -3.13 12.39 4.58
CA VAL A 26 -3.74 13.16 3.47
C VAL A 26 -3.58 12.40 2.16
N ILE A 27 -2.40 11.84 1.88
CA ILE A 27 -2.17 11.01 0.69
C ILE A 27 -3.10 9.81 0.66
N LEU A 28 -3.21 9.07 1.77
CA LEU A 28 -4.11 7.91 1.89
C LEU A 28 -5.58 8.29 1.70
N LEU A 29 -6.02 9.42 2.23
CA LEU A 29 -7.39 9.90 2.06
C LEU A 29 -7.69 10.31 0.61
N VAL A 30 -6.71 10.88 -0.11
CA VAL A 30 -6.83 11.19 -1.54
C VAL A 30 -6.94 9.91 -2.38
N HIS A 31 -6.31 8.82 -1.96
CA HIS A 31 -6.46 7.52 -2.64
C HIS A 31 -7.90 7.01 -2.63
N ILE A 32 -8.70 7.32 -1.60
CA ILE A 32 -10.10 6.83 -1.52
C ILE A 32 -10.92 7.21 -2.76
N PRO A 33 -11.09 8.49 -3.11
CA PRO A 33 -11.84 8.87 -4.31
C PRO A 33 -11.12 8.48 -5.61
N VAL A 34 -9.79 8.53 -5.65
CA VAL A 34 -9.02 8.15 -6.84
C VAL A 34 -9.21 6.66 -7.14
N VAL A 35 -8.94 5.80 -6.17
CA VAL A 35 -9.01 4.34 -6.34
C VAL A 35 -10.46 3.86 -6.39
N GLY A 36 -11.35 4.48 -5.62
CA GLY A 36 -12.76 4.07 -5.57
C GLY A 36 -13.59 4.51 -6.79
N LEU A 37 -13.27 5.66 -7.41
CA LEU A 37 -14.11 6.25 -8.45
C LEU A 37 -13.40 6.42 -9.80
N LEU A 38 -12.12 6.79 -9.82
CA LEU A 38 -11.42 7.07 -11.08
C LEU A 38 -10.76 5.81 -11.66
N VAL A 39 -10.14 4.98 -10.82
CA VAL A 39 -9.47 3.76 -11.27
C VAL A 39 -10.41 2.77 -11.95
N PRO A 40 -11.65 2.49 -11.46
CA PRO A 40 -12.54 1.54 -12.11
C PRO A 40 -13.20 2.05 -13.40
N LEU A 41 -12.90 3.27 -13.86
CA LEU A 41 -13.46 3.79 -15.11
C LEU A 41 -13.11 2.89 -16.30
N GLY A 42 -14.16 2.45 -17.01
CA GLY A 42 -14.02 1.51 -18.13
C GLY A 42 -13.97 0.02 -17.71
N PHE A 43 -14.16 -0.26 -16.42
CA PHE A 43 -14.23 -1.62 -15.86
C PHE A 43 -15.48 -1.76 -14.99
N ASP A 44 -16.09 -2.94 -14.96
CA ASP A 44 -17.27 -3.22 -14.14
C ASP A 44 -16.87 -3.62 -12.71
N THR A 45 -16.07 -2.76 -12.04
CA THR A 45 -15.47 -3.04 -10.73
C THR A 45 -15.72 -1.92 -9.71
N PHE A 46 -16.67 -1.01 -9.98
CA PHE A 46 -16.94 0.14 -9.13
C PHE A 46 -17.30 -0.22 -7.70
N LEU A 47 -18.22 -1.17 -7.51
CA LEU A 47 -18.66 -1.58 -6.18
C LEU A 47 -17.49 -2.13 -5.35
N PHE A 48 -16.70 -3.02 -5.94
CA PHE A 48 -15.49 -3.55 -5.30
C PHE A 48 -14.52 -2.43 -4.94
N SER A 49 -14.22 -1.55 -5.90
CA SER A 49 -13.23 -0.46 -5.72
C SER A 49 -13.65 0.51 -4.61
N ILE A 50 -14.93 0.92 -4.57
CA ILE A 50 -15.45 1.80 -3.53
C ILE A 50 -15.38 1.13 -2.15
N LEU A 51 -15.91 -0.09 -2.03
CA LEU A 51 -15.94 -0.79 -0.74
C LEU A 51 -14.53 -1.06 -0.21
N ALA A 52 -13.63 -1.56 -1.07
CA ALA A 52 -12.24 -1.81 -0.70
C ALA A 52 -11.51 -0.52 -0.30
N SER A 53 -11.68 0.56 -1.07
CA SER A 53 -11.07 1.87 -0.77
C SER A 53 -11.56 2.45 0.55
N VAL A 54 -12.84 2.32 0.87
CA VAL A 54 -13.41 2.77 2.15
C VAL A 54 -12.83 1.96 3.31
N VAL A 55 -12.71 0.64 3.16
CA VAL A 55 -12.11 -0.22 4.20
C VAL A 55 -10.66 0.16 4.46
N VAL A 56 -9.85 0.30 3.40
CA VAL A 56 -8.44 0.71 3.54
C VAL A 56 -8.34 2.11 4.15
N GLY A 57 -9.19 3.05 3.72
CA GLY A 57 -9.27 4.38 4.29
C GLY A 57 -9.64 4.39 5.78
N ALA A 58 -10.58 3.55 6.19
CA ALA A 58 -10.96 3.38 7.59
C ALA A 58 -9.78 2.82 8.43
N MET A 59 -9.03 1.85 7.88
CA MET A 59 -7.79 1.34 8.52
C MET A 59 -6.76 2.47 8.71
N ALA A 60 -6.55 3.30 7.69
CA ALA A 60 -5.64 4.43 7.77
C ALA A 60 -6.07 5.44 8.83
N LEU A 61 -7.37 5.79 8.88
CA LEU A 61 -7.92 6.68 9.91
C LEU A 61 -7.75 6.09 11.31
N ALA A 62 -8.06 4.81 11.51
CA ALA A 62 -7.85 4.14 12.78
C ALA A 62 -6.37 4.16 13.18
N GLY A 63 -5.45 3.84 12.24
CA GLY A 63 -4.00 3.96 12.46
C GLY A 63 -3.58 5.35 12.92
N TYR A 64 -4.10 6.39 12.27
CA TYR A 64 -3.81 7.77 12.65
C TYR A 64 -4.34 8.12 14.05
N PHE A 65 -5.59 7.82 14.35
CA PHE A 65 -6.19 8.21 15.63
C PHE A 65 -5.58 7.47 16.81
N PHE A 66 -5.21 6.20 16.66
CA PHE A 66 -4.73 5.39 17.78
C PHE A 66 -3.20 5.29 17.88
N LEU A 67 -2.48 5.48 16.76
CA LEU A 67 -1.06 5.14 16.68
C LEU A 67 -0.15 6.30 16.22
N ARG A 68 -0.70 7.49 15.90
CA ARG A 68 0.09 8.61 15.37
C ARG A 68 1.30 8.94 16.25
N GLY A 69 2.41 9.24 15.63
CA GLY A 69 3.66 9.55 16.30
C GLY A 69 4.43 8.30 16.75
N THR A 70 3.98 7.10 16.37
CA THR A 70 4.64 5.84 16.69
C THR A 70 5.07 5.10 15.42
N ARG A 71 6.05 4.20 15.56
CA ARG A 71 6.48 3.29 14.49
C ARG A 71 5.33 2.41 13.95
N ALA A 72 4.36 2.07 14.80
CA ALA A 72 3.20 1.30 14.41
C ALA A 72 2.31 2.06 13.41
N CYS A 73 2.19 3.39 13.53
CA CYS A 73 1.46 4.22 12.56
C CYS A 73 2.09 4.13 11.17
N SER A 74 3.40 4.27 11.06
CA SER A 74 4.10 4.18 9.77
C SER A 74 3.97 2.80 9.13
N ILE A 75 3.96 1.72 9.93
CA ILE A 75 3.71 0.36 9.44
C ILE A 75 2.28 0.23 8.90
N VAL A 76 1.26 0.70 9.63
CA VAL A 76 -0.14 0.66 9.17
C VAL A 76 -0.29 1.46 7.87
N PHE A 77 0.31 2.64 7.77
CA PHE A 77 0.21 3.48 6.58
C PHE A 77 0.91 2.85 5.37
N ALA A 78 2.09 2.26 5.56
CA ALA A 78 2.80 1.52 4.53
C ALA A 78 1.97 0.32 4.02
N THR A 79 1.33 -0.41 4.93
CA THR A 79 0.39 -1.50 4.59
C THR A 79 -0.81 -0.96 3.81
N CYS A 80 -1.45 0.14 4.25
CA CYS A 80 -2.59 0.73 3.55
C CYS A 80 -2.23 1.18 2.12
N LEU A 81 -1.06 1.76 1.90
CA LEU A 81 -0.58 2.13 0.57
C LEU A 81 -0.47 0.91 -0.35
N MET A 82 0.08 -0.20 0.15
CA MET A 82 0.17 -1.45 -0.63
C MET A 82 -1.19 -2.08 -0.87
N LEU A 83 -2.13 -1.98 0.08
CA LEU A 83 -3.50 -2.43 -0.13
C LEU A 83 -4.21 -1.59 -1.20
N PHE A 84 -3.98 -0.28 -1.27
CA PHE A 84 -4.48 0.52 -2.39
C PHE A 84 -3.88 0.07 -3.73
N SER A 85 -2.58 -0.27 -3.79
CA SER A 85 -1.99 -0.86 -5.00
C SER A 85 -2.69 -2.16 -5.39
N ALA A 86 -2.96 -3.05 -4.43
CA ALA A 86 -3.68 -4.29 -4.65
C ALA A 86 -5.11 -4.06 -5.18
N VAL A 87 -5.83 -3.09 -4.61
CA VAL A 87 -7.18 -2.70 -5.09
C VAL A 87 -7.11 -2.17 -6.52
N MET A 88 -6.14 -1.30 -6.84
CA MET A 88 -5.96 -0.77 -8.21
C MET A 88 -5.70 -1.86 -9.23
N ILE A 89 -4.84 -2.83 -8.90
CA ILE A 89 -4.51 -3.97 -9.78
C ILE A 89 -5.78 -4.78 -10.06
N GLN A 90 -6.52 -5.16 -9.02
CA GLN A 90 -7.75 -5.93 -9.18
C GLN A 90 -8.85 -5.11 -9.90
N ALA A 91 -9.00 -3.83 -9.57
CA ALA A 91 -10.01 -2.94 -10.17
C ALA A 91 -9.85 -2.78 -11.69
N GLN A 92 -8.61 -2.86 -12.18
CA GLN A 92 -8.30 -2.81 -13.62
C GLN A 92 -7.91 -4.16 -14.23
N MET A 93 -8.36 -5.25 -13.61
CA MET A 93 -8.18 -6.60 -14.14
C MET A 93 -6.71 -6.92 -14.48
N GLY A 94 -5.81 -6.62 -13.55
CA GLY A 94 -4.41 -6.99 -13.62
C GLY A 94 -3.58 -6.22 -14.65
N ARG A 95 -3.99 -5.02 -15.06
CA ARG A 95 -3.21 -4.19 -15.98
C ARG A 95 -1.85 -3.84 -15.40
N ILE A 96 -0.81 -3.97 -16.24
CA ILE A 96 0.58 -3.75 -15.81
C ILE A 96 0.83 -2.32 -15.32
N GLU A 97 0.12 -1.35 -15.86
CA GLU A 97 0.24 0.05 -15.47
C GLU A 97 -0.11 0.29 -13.99
N MET A 98 -1.02 -0.50 -13.45
CA MET A 98 -1.39 -0.40 -12.03
C MET A 98 -0.31 -0.93 -11.09
N HIS A 99 0.56 -1.81 -11.58
CA HIS A 99 1.70 -2.31 -10.80
C HIS A 99 2.78 -1.23 -10.58
N PHE A 100 2.89 -0.23 -11.45
CA PHE A 100 3.82 0.89 -11.23
C PHE A 100 3.51 1.70 -9.97
N HIS A 101 2.27 1.67 -9.50
CA HIS A 101 1.91 2.31 -8.24
C HIS A 101 2.66 1.71 -7.04
N ILE A 102 2.97 0.40 -7.05
CA ILE A 102 3.76 -0.28 -6.01
C ILE A 102 5.09 0.43 -5.80
N PHE A 103 5.82 0.69 -6.90
CA PHE A 103 7.14 1.33 -6.85
C PHE A 103 7.03 2.78 -6.35
N ALA A 104 6.04 3.53 -6.85
CA ALA A 104 5.82 4.91 -6.40
C ALA A 104 5.56 4.99 -4.88
N VAL A 105 4.76 4.07 -4.32
CA VAL A 105 4.44 4.12 -2.89
C VAL A 105 5.52 3.50 -2.02
N LEU A 106 6.33 2.54 -2.51
CA LEU A 106 7.55 2.10 -1.82
C LEU A 106 8.52 3.26 -1.63
N ALA A 107 8.80 4.00 -2.72
CA ALA A 107 9.63 5.20 -2.65
C ALA A 107 9.06 6.25 -1.68
N LEU A 108 7.73 6.40 -1.64
CA LEU A 108 7.08 7.33 -0.72
C LEU A 108 7.25 6.93 0.76
N VAL A 109 7.24 5.63 1.08
CA VAL A 109 7.39 5.13 2.46
C VAL A 109 8.78 5.47 3.04
N ILE A 110 9.80 5.69 2.21
CA ILE A 110 11.15 6.09 2.63
C ILE A 110 11.15 7.40 3.42
N ILE A 111 10.13 8.24 3.29
CA ILE A 111 9.99 9.50 4.06
C ILE A 111 10.05 9.27 5.58
N TYR A 112 9.66 8.08 6.06
CA TYR A 112 9.75 7.71 7.47
C TYR A 112 11.18 7.50 7.96
N ARG A 113 12.17 7.35 7.05
CA ARG A 113 13.58 7.06 7.37
C ARG A 113 13.74 5.84 8.29
N ASP A 114 12.85 4.88 8.13
CA ASP A 114 12.83 3.63 8.89
C ASP A 114 12.67 2.46 7.92
N TRP A 115 13.54 1.48 8.01
CA TRP A 115 13.53 0.31 7.14
C TRP A 115 12.33 -0.62 7.34
N LEU A 116 11.76 -0.63 8.57
CA LEU A 116 10.70 -1.59 8.89
C LEU A 116 9.38 -1.33 8.15
N PRO A 117 8.85 -0.08 8.03
CA PRO A 117 7.71 0.20 7.16
C PRO A 117 7.94 -0.20 5.71
N VAL A 118 9.15 -0.01 5.17
CA VAL A 118 9.51 -0.41 3.80
C VAL A 118 9.47 -1.93 3.66
N LEU A 119 10.08 -2.65 4.62
CA LEU A 119 10.06 -4.12 4.63
C LEU A 119 8.63 -4.67 4.73
N VAL A 120 7.79 -4.08 5.61
CA VAL A 120 6.39 -4.51 5.76
C VAL A 120 5.59 -4.21 4.49
N ALA A 121 5.79 -3.06 3.85
CA ALA A 121 5.18 -2.74 2.57
C ALA A 121 5.56 -3.78 1.50
N ALA A 122 6.85 -4.05 1.33
CA ALA A 122 7.35 -5.05 0.39
C ALA A 122 6.79 -6.46 0.67
N ALA A 123 6.76 -6.87 1.95
CA ALA A 123 6.17 -8.14 2.34
C ALA A 123 4.65 -8.20 2.07
N THR A 124 3.91 -7.12 2.35
CA THR A 124 2.46 -7.02 2.09
C THR A 124 2.16 -7.25 0.61
N ILE A 125 2.86 -6.56 -0.28
CA ILE A 125 2.59 -6.70 -1.71
C ILE A 125 3.11 -8.03 -2.27
N ALA A 126 4.21 -8.57 -1.76
CA ALA A 126 4.69 -9.90 -2.13
C ALA A 126 3.68 -10.98 -1.75
N VAL A 127 3.18 -10.97 -0.51
CA VAL A 127 2.12 -11.90 -0.07
C VAL A 127 0.87 -11.77 -0.95
N HIS A 128 0.43 -10.55 -1.26
CA HIS A 128 -0.68 -10.31 -2.18
C HIS A 128 -0.41 -10.96 -3.55
N HIS A 129 0.76 -10.74 -4.14
CA HIS A 129 1.08 -11.28 -5.47
C HIS A 129 1.10 -12.82 -5.49
N PHE A 130 1.72 -13.45 -4.50
CA PHE A 130 1.72 -14.92 -4.43
C PHE A 130 0.33 -15.50 -4.19
N LEU A 131 -0.42 -14.94 -3.24
CA LEU A 131 -1.78 -15.40 -2.93
C LEU A 131 -2.70 -15.25 -4.15
N PHE A 132 -2.73 -14.05 -4.75
CA PHE A 132 -3.63 -13.76 -5.85
C PHE A 132 -3.20 -14.43 -7.16
N THR A 133 -1.91 -14.72 -7.36
CA THR A 133 -1.46 -15.59 -8.46
C THR A 133 -2.07 -16.97 -8.32
N GLY A 134 -2.01 -17.57 -7.12
CA GLY A 134 -2.65 -18.87 -6.86
C GLY A 134 -4.16 -18.83 -7.10
N LEU A 135 -4.85 -17.80 -6.58
CA LEU A 135 -6.30 -17.62 -6.78
C LEU A 135 -6.66 -17.44 -8.27
N GLN A 136 -5.89 -16.67 -9.01
CA GLN A 136 -6.12 -16.51 -10.46
C GLN A 136 -5.90 -17.81 -11.23
N MET A 137 -4.86 -18.59 -10.91
CA MET A 137 -4.62 -19.90 -11.51
C MET A 137 -5.71 -20.92 -11.18
N MET A 138 -6.43 -20.74 -10.05
CA MET A 138 -7.59 -21.56 -9.67
C MET A 138 -8.91 -21.00 -10.23
N GLU A 139 -8.87 -19.97 -11.07
CA GLU A 139 -10.05 -19.29 -11.64
C GLU A 139 -11.05 -18.82 -10.58
N THR A 140 -10.53 -18.40 -9.41
CA THR A 140 -11.36 -17.94 -8.27
C THR A 140 -12.09 -16.65 -8.62
N GLN A 141 -13.30 -16.48 -8.07
CA GLN A 141 -14.13 -15.28 -8.23
C GLN A 141 -14.47 -14.66 -6.86
N ILE A 142 -14.64 -13.34 -6.84
CA ILE A 142 -15.19 -12.55 -5.73
C ILE A 142 -16.56 -12.06 -6.16
N GLY A 143 -17.63 -12.77 -5.76
CA GLY A 143 -18.95 -12.61 -6.36
C GLY A 143 -18.93 -13.04 -7.83
N GLU A 144 -19.26 -12.13 -8.74
CA GLU A 144 -19.19 -12.35 -10.19
C GLU A 144 -17.86 -11.86 -10.81
N MET A 145 -17.00 -11.20 -10.03
CA MET A 145 -15.75 -10.63 -10.50
C MET A 145 -14.61 -11.67 -10.41
N PRO A 146 -13.93 -11.99 -11.53
CA PRO A 146 -12.78 -12.89 -11.48
C PRO A 146 -11.60 -12.23 -10.76
N VAL A 147 -10.82 -13.03 -10.03
CA VAL A 147 -9.55 -12.59 -9.46
C VAL A 147 -8.50 -12.55 -10.55
N ILE A 148 -8.02 -11.35 -10.89
CA ILE A 148 -7.02 -11.15 -11.94
C ILE A 148 -5.94 -10.20 -11.44
N ILE A 149 -4.73 -10.75 -11.24
CA ILE A 149 -3.54 -9.99 -10.88
C ILE A 149 -2.67 -9.68 -12.11
N PHE A 150 -2.68 -10.53 -13.13
CA PHE A 150 -1.96 -10.34 -14.38
C PHE A 150 -2.91 -10.56 -15.55
N ASN A 151 -3.11 -9.53 -16.37
CA ASN A 151 -4.04 -9.55 -17.51
C ASN A 151 -3.59 -10.46 -18.67
N HIS A 152 -2.32 -10.84 -18.73
CA HIS A 152 -1.77 -11.77 -19.73
C HIS A 152 -1.67 -13.22 -19.22
N GLY A 153 -2.30 -13.51 -18.09
CA GLY A 153 -2.28 -14.82 -17.45
C GLY A 153 -1.31 -14.89 -16.27
N ALA A 154 -1.68 -15.68 -15.26
CA ALA A 154 -0.90 -15.87 -14.05
C ALA A 154 0.07 -17.05 -14.19
N SER A 155 1.28 -16.88 -13.65
CA SER A 155 2.23 -17.96 -13.46
C SER A 155 3.13 -17.66 -12.27
N TRP A 156 3.64 -18.69 -11.61
CA TRP A 156 4.60 -18.53 -10.53
C TRP A 156 5.87 -17.80 -10.97
N GLY A 157 6.32 -18.01 -12.22
CA GLY A 157 7.48 -17.29 -12.79
C GLY A 157 7.28 -15.77 -12.81
N ILE A 158 6.10 -15.31 -13.20
CA ILE A 158 5.77 -13.88 -13.22
C ILE A 158 5.71 -13.34 -11.78
N ALA A 159 5.08 -14.07 -10.83
CA ALA A 159 5.02 -13.68 -9.43
C ALA A 159 6.41 -13.54 -8.81
N PHE A 160 7.32 -14.50 -9.04
CA PHE A 160 8.71 -14.42 -8.58
C PHE A 160 9.47 -13.25 -9.19
N LEU A 161 9.26 -12.97 -10.48
CA LEU A 161 9.89 -11.83 -11.14
C LEU A 161 9.43 -10.51 -10.50
N HIS A 162 8.14 -10.33 -10.25
CA HIS A 162 7.62 -9.15 -9.55
C HIS A 162 8.17 -9.03 -8.13
N ALA A 163 8.23 -10.12 -7.38
CA ALA A 163 8.83 -10.13 -6.04
C ALA A 163 10.31 -9.75 -6.08
N ALA A 164 11.06 -10.19 -7.08
CA ALA A 164 12.47 -9.82 -7.24
C ALA A 164 12.65 -8.30 -7.46
N PHE A 165 11.79 -7.67 -8.28
CA PHE A 165 11.81 -6.21 -8.45
C PHE A 165 11.46 -5.47 -7.17
N VAL A 166 10.45 -5.92 -6.42
CA VAL A 166 10.07 -5.32 -5.13
C VAL A 166 11.20 -5.42 -4.11
N VAL A 167 11.87 -6.57 -4.03
CA VAL A 167 13.04 -6.77 -3.14
C VAL A 167 14.20 -5.88 -3.56
N PHE A 168 14.45 -5.76 -4.86
CA PHE A 168 15.52 -4.89 -5.38
C PHE A 168 15.26 -3.43 -4.99
N GLU A 169 14.04 -2.93 -5.17
CA GLU A 169 13.68 -1.56 -4.84
C GLU A 169 13.70 -1.31 -3.33
N ALA A 170 13.20 -2.25 -2.52
CA ALA A 170 13.21 -2.12 -1.07
C ALA A 170 14.62 -2.17 -0.46
N GLY A 171 15.61 -2.66 -1.21
CA GLY A 171 17.03 -2.78 -0.79
C GLY A 171 17.90 -1.60 -1.16
N ILE A 172 17.39 -0.63 -1.92
CA ILE A 172 18.10 0.60 -2.30
C ILE A 172 17.83 1.70 -1.29
#